data_fa7296f6768be2b57dc1c9f0db01546a
#
_entry.id   fa7296f6768be2b57dc1c9f0db01546a
#
_cell.length_a   1.000
_cell.length_b   1.000
_cell.length_c   1.000
_cell.angle_alpha   90.00
_cell.angle_beta   90.00
_cell.angle_gamma   90.00
#
_symmetry.space_group_name_H-M   'P 1'
#
loop_
_entity.id
_entity.type
_entity.pdbx_description
1 polymer ?
#
loop_
_entity_poly.entity_id
_entity_poly.type
_entity_poly.pdbx_seq_one_letter_code
_entity_poly.pdbx_strand_id
1 'polypeptide(L)'
;MLGTIGVLLAALFFGAIGMTAMFRPHNLLKDFGIETAAVDSRNEVRGIYGGFPIAVSGLLLFSLTRPDLSNGILFALAACSAGMAIGRIISAIVDRHLGKIPLLWGMLEVIVAFLIASNITAR
;
A
#
# COMPACT_ATOMS: atom_id res chain seq x y z
N MET A 1 -10.66 19.31 6.38
CA MET A 1 -9.41 19.13 7.14
C MET A 1 -9.11 17.67 7.47
N LEU A 2 -10.01 16.93 8.11
CA LEU A 2 -9.79 15.50 8.42
C LEU A 2 -9.53 14.65 7.16
N GLY A 3 -10.21 14.98 6.07
CA GLY A 3 -10.03 14.30 4.80
C GLY A 3 -8.63 14.40 4.21
N THR A 4 -8.08 15.57 4.15
CA THR A 4 -6.72 15.81 3.64
C THR A 4 -5.66 15.09 4.47
N ILE A 5 -5.83 15.05 5.80
CA ILE A 5 -4.93 14.34 6.71
C ILE A 5 -4.92 12.83 6.39
N GLY A 6 -6.07 12.21 6.15
CA GLY A 6 -6.16 10.80 5.78
C GLY A 6 -5.40 10.47 4.49
N VAL A 7 -5.55 11.31 3.45
CA VAL A 7 -4.81 11.14 2.19
C VAL A 7 -3.31 11.32 2.40
N LEU A 8 -2.88 12.30 3.21
CA LEU A 8 -1.47 12.53 3.52
C LEU A 8 -0.86 11.36 4.30
N LEU A 9 -1.58 10.80 5.26
CA LEU A 9 -1.12 9.61 6.01
C LEU A 9 -0.99 8.39 5.09
N ALA A 10 -1.94 8.18 4.18
CA ALA A 10 -1.85 7.11 3.18
C ALA A 10 -0.66 7.32 2.22
N ALA A 11 -0.46 8.56 1.75
CA ALA A 11 0.69 8.89 0.90
C ALA A 11 2.02 8.66 1.61
N LEU A 12 2.12 9.03 2.88
CA LEU A 12 3.31 8.78 3.70
C LEU A 12 3.56 7.27 3.87
N PHE A 13 2.52 6.48 4.13
CA PHE A 13 2.61 5.03 4.26
C PHE A 13 3.18 4.38 2.99
N PHE A 14 2.59 4.65 1.84
CA PHE A 14 3.06 4.10 0.57
C PHE A 14 4.44 4.64 0.18
N GLY A 15 4.70 5.91 0.40
CA GLY A 15 6.01 6.53 0.16
C GLY A 15 7.11 5.89 0.99
N ALA A 16 6.87 5.65 2.28
CA ALA A 16 7.84 5.01 3.18
C ALA A 16 8.14 3.56 2.76
N ILE A 17 7.12 2.77 2.41
CA ILE A 17 7.30 1.42 1.89
C ILE A 17 8.12 1.45 0.61
N GLY A 18 7.72 2.30 -0.35
CA GLY A 18 8.38 2.40 -1.65
C GLY A 18 9.85 2.82 -1.54
N MET A 19 10.14 3.81 -0.72
CA MET A 19 11.52 4.27 -0.48
C MET A 19 12.36 3.19 0.20
N THR A 20 11.79 2.50 1.19
CA THR A 20 12.49 1.39 1.85
C THR A 20 12.81 0.28 0.87
N ALA A 21 11.85 -0.14 0.04
CA ALA A 21 12.07 -1.19 -0.96
C ALA A 21 13.08 -0.77 -2.03
N MET A 22 13.10 0.50 -2.43
CA MET A 22 14.01 1.02 -3.43
C MET A 22 15.47 0.97 -2.95
N PHE A 23 15.74 1.45 -1.75
CA PHE A 23 17.10 1.58 -1.22
C PHE A 23 17.55 0.41 -0.35
N ARG A 24 16.61 -0.27 0.31
CA ARG A 24 16.88 -1.38 1.24
C ARG A 24 15.91 -2.54 1.02
N PRO A 25 15.93 -3.17 -0.19
CA PRO A 25 14.93 -4.20 -0.56
C PRO A 25 14.90 -5.37 0.41
N HIS A 26 16.05 -5.77 0.97
CA HIS A 26 16.12 -6.84 1.96
C HIS A 26 15.35 -6.52 3.24
N ASN A 27 15.42 -5.28 3.72
CA ASN A 27 14.81 -4.90 4.99
C ASN A 27 13.28 -4.95 4.97
N LEU A 28 12.65 -4.76 3.81
CA LEU A 28 11.20 -4.79 3.68
C LEU A 28 10.63 -6.21 3.82
N LEU A 29 11.29 -7.19 3.22
CA LEU A 29 10.72 -8.53 3.06
C LEU A 29 11.33 -9.60 3.98
N LYS A 30 12.40 -9.28 4.71
CA LYS A 30 13.06 -10.23 5.61
C LYS A 30 12.13 -10.82 6.67
N ASP A 31 11.20 -10.01 7.18
CA ASP A 31 10.26 -10.42 8.22
C ASP A 31 9.19 -11.39 7.70
N PHE A 32 9.01 -11.45 6.37
CA PHE A 32 8.19 -12.44 5.69
C PHE A 32 8.97 -13.71 5.31
N GLY A 33 10.26 -13.79 5.61
CA GLY A 33 11.12 -14.89 5.20
C GLY A 33 11.45 -14.89 3.69
N ILE A 34 11.27 -13.76 3.00
CA ILE A 34 11.56 -13.63 1.57
C ILE A 34 13.01 -13.17 1.40
N GLU A 35 13.79 -13.99 0.71
CA GLU A 35 15.20 -13.71 0.42
C GLU A 35 15.36 -12.84 -0.83
N THR A 36 16.26 -11.87 -0.75
CA THR A 36 16.57 -10.93 -1.83
C THR A 36 18.06 -10.98 -2.21
N ALA A 37 18.69 -12.16 -2.08
CA ALA A 37 20.11 -12.34 -2.38
C ALA A 37 20.42 -12.22 -3.88
N ALA A 38 19.55 -12.75 -4.75
CA ALA A 38 19.71 -12.67 -6.20
C ALA A 38 19.47 -11.25 -6.72
N VAL A 39 20.17 -10.89 -7.80
CA VAL A 39 20.00 -9.59 -8.48
C VAL A 39 18.57 -9.42 -8.99
N ASP A 40 18.02 -10.46 -9.62
CA ASP A 40 16.66 -10.44 -10.18
C ASP A 40 15.60 -10.31 -9.09
N SER A 41 15.79 -10.96 -7.93
CA SER A 41 14.90 -10.79 -6.77
C SER A 41 14.88 -9.33 -6.29
N ARG A 42 16.04 -8.67 -6.23
CA ARG A 42 16.12 -7.25 -5.86
C ARG A 42 15.48 -6.35 -6.91
N ASN A 43 15.59 -6.68 -8.19
CA ASN A 43 14.91 -5.97 -9.27
C ASN A 43 13.39 -6.04 -9.09
N GLU A 44 12.85 -7.23 -8.87
CA GLU A 44 11.42 -7.46 -8.63
C GLU A 44 10.92 -6.67 -7.41
N VAL A 45 11.64 -6.75 -6.30
CA VAL A 45 11.27 -6.00 -5.07
C VAL A 45 11.26 -4.49 -5.33
N ARG A 46 12.25 -3.96 -6.01
CA ARG A 46 12.28 -2.53 -6.35
C ARG A 46 11.15 -2.13 -7.30
N GLY A 47 10.76 -2.98 -8.25
CA GLY A 47 9.63 -2.73 -9.14
C GLY A 47 8.31 -2.70 -8.39
N ILE A 48 7.96 -3.82 -7.77
CA ILE A 48 6.63 -4.04 -7.18
C ILE A 48 6.46 -3.36 -5.82
N TYR A 49 7.48 -3.38 -4.98
CA TYR A 49 7.41 -2.79 -3.62
C TYR A 49 8.09 -1.43 -3.51
N GLY A 50 8.87 -1.02 -4.54
CA GLY A 50 9.50 0.28 -4.60
C GLY A 50 8.75 1.25 -5.51
N GLY A 51 8.89 1.10 -6.81
CA GLY A 51 8.34 2.00 -7.83
C GLY A 51 6.82 2.12 -7.76
N PHE A 52 6.11 1.01 -7.63
CA PHE A 52 4.65 1.03 -7.56
C PHE A 52 4.11 1.81 -6.34
N PRO A 53 4.54 1.55 -5.08
CA PRO A 53 4.07 2.35 -3.95
C PRO A 53 4.49 3.82 -4.01
N ILE A 54 5.65 4.15 -4.57
CA ILE A 54 6.05 5.55 -4.81
C ILE A 54 5.06 6.23 -5.76
N ALA A 55 4.66 5.55 -6.84
CA ALA A 55 3.66 6.08 -7.77
C ALA A 55 2.29 6.25 -7.10
N VAL A 56 1.87 5.29 -6.26
CA VAL A 56 0.63 5.40 -5.45
C VAL A 56 0.68 6.62 -4.55
N SER A 57 1.80 6.82 -3.84
CA SER A 57 2.01 8.01 -3.00
C SER A 57 1.88 9.29 -3.81
N GLY A 58 2.51 9.34 -4.99
CA GLY A 58 2.42 10.47 -5.91
C GLY A 58 0.99 10.74 -6.37
N LEU A 59 0.22 9.70 -6.72
CA LEU A 59 -1.18 9.83 -7.13
C LEU A 59 -2.07 10.33 -5.98
N LEU A 60 -1.84 9.89 -4.75
CA LEU A 60 -2.55 10.39 -3.58
C LEU A 60 -2.31 11.90 -3.38
N LEU A 61 -1.05 12.33 -3.47
CA LEU A 61 -0.71 13.76 -3.38
C LEU A 61 -1.31 14.56 -4.56
N PHE A 62 -1.25 14.00 -5.77
CA PHE A 62 -1.82 14.61 -6.95
C PHE A 62 -3.34 14.77 -6.85
N SER A 63 -4.04 13.81 -6.22
CA SER A 63 -5.50 13.88 -6.01
C SER A 63 -5.92 15.11 -5.21
N LEU A 64 -5.05 15.63 -4.35
CA LEU A 64 -5.31 16.84 -3.56
C LEU A 64 -5.27 18.12 -4.41
N THR A 65 -4.60 18.08 -5.56
CA THR A 65 -4.44 19.23 -6.48
C THR A 65 -5.43 19.20 -7.64
N ARG A 66 -6.13 18.09 -7.85
CA ARG A 66 -7.03 17.88 -9.00
C ARG A 66 -8.39 17.36 -8.54
N PRO A 67 -9.29 18.26 -8.11
CA PRO A 67 -10.63 17.87 -7.63
C PRO A 67 -11.45 17.10 -8.65
N ASP A 68 -11.25 17.36 -9.95
CA ASP A 68 -11.90 16.70 -11.08
C ASP A 68 -11.53 15.21 -11.19
N LEU A 69 -10.33 14.81 -10.80
CA LEU A 69 -9.82 13.43 -10.86
C LEU A 69 -9.81 12.74 -9.50
N SER A 70 -9.95 13.50 -8.42
CA SER A 70 -9.74 13.05 -7.05
C SER A 70 -10.55 11.80 -6.72
N ASN A 71 -11.86 11.81 -6.93
CA ASN A 71 -12.72 10.67 -6.60
C ASN A 71 -12.34 9.38 -7.33
N GLY A 72 -11.98 9.47 -8.62
CA GLY A 72 -11.54 8.31 -9.39
C GLY A 72 -10.22 7.73 -8.87
N ILE A 73 -9.25 8.61 -8.58
CA ILE A 73 -7.95 8.20 -8.03
C ILE A 73 -8.15 7.54 -6.66
N LEU A 74 -8.88 8.18 -5.75
CA LEU A 74 -9.10 7.67 -4.40
C LEU A 74 -9.87 6.36 -4.41
N PHE A 75 -10.89 6.22 -5.26
CA PHE A 75 -11.64 4.97 -5.40
C PHE A 75 -10.74 3.82 -5.87
N ALA A 76 -9.94 4.04 -6.92
CA ALA A 76 -9.04 3.02 -7.44
C ALA A 76 -8.01 2.58 -6.38
N LEU A 77 -7.39 3.53 -5.69
CA LEU A 77 -6.38 3.24 -4.69
C LEU A 77 -6.95 2.60 -3.42
N ALA A 78 -8.15 3.00 -2.99
CA ALA A 78 -8.86 2.34 -1.90
C ALA A 78 -9.20 0.88 -2.25
N ALA A 79 -9.67 0.63 -3.47
CA ALA A 79 -9.96 -0.72 -3.95
C ALA A 79 -8.71 -1.59 -4.01
N CYS A 80 -7.58 -1.05 -4.49
CA CYS A 80 -6.30 -1.76 -4.49
C CYS A 80 -5.83 -2.12 -3.06
N SER A 81 -5.93 -1.18 -2.13
CA SER A 81 -5.55 -1.42 -0.72
C SER A 81 -6.45 -2.48 -0.05
N ALA A 82 -7.76 -2.40 -0.30
CA ALA A 82 -8.71 -3.42 0.16
C ALA A 82 -8.43 -4.80 -0.47
N GLY A 83 -8.06 -4.84 -1.74
CA GLY A 83 -7.67 -6.06 -2.45
C GLY A 83 -6.47 -6.76 -1.82
N MET A 84 -5.47 -6.00 -1.37
CA MET A 84 -4.32 -6.57 -0.65
C MET A 84 -4.76 -7.24 0.66
N ALA A 85 -5.58 -6.58 1.45
CA ALA A 85 -6.12 -7.13 2.69
C ALA A 85 -6.97 -8.39 2.44
N ILE A 86 -7.82 -8.39 1.41
CA ILE A 86 -8.62 -9.56 1.00
C ILE A 86 -7.70 -10.72 0.60
N GLY A 87 -6.65 -10.47 -0.16
CA GLY A 87 -5.66 -11.50 -0.54
C GLY A 87 -5.03 -12.17 0.68
N ARG A 88 -4.71 -11.41 1.73
CA ARG A 88 -4.18 -11.97 2.99
C ARG A 88 -5.20 -12.83 3.72
N ILE A 89 -6.47 -12.43 3.72
CA ILE A 89 -7.56 -13.22 4.32
C ILE A 89 -7.72 -14.54 3.56
N ILE A 90 -7.74 -14.51 2.24
CA ILE A 90 -7.82 -15.72 1.40
C ILE A 90 -6.65 -16.65 1.70
N SER A 91 -5.42 -16.12 1.75
CA SER A 91 -4.23 -16.90 2.09
C SER A 91 -4.36 -17.55 3.48
N ALA A 92 -4.82 -16.79 4.47
CA ALA A 92 -5.03 -17.32 5.82
C ALA A 92 -6.04 -18.45 5.87
N ILE A 93 -7.09 -18.40 5.04
CA ILE A 93 -8.11 -19.46 4.93
C ILE A 93 -7.52 -20.70 4.26
N VAL A 94 -6.82 -20.52 3.15
CA VAL A 94 -6.22 -21.62 2.36
C VAL A 94 -5.18 -22.38 3.19
N ASP A 95 -4.27 -21.65 3.82
CA ASP A 95 -3.16 -22.23 4.58
C ASP A 95 -3.56 -22.57 6.03
N ARG A 96 -4.77 -22.20 6.45
CA ARG A 96 -5.26 -22.35 7.84
C ARG A 96 -4.30 -21.76 8.87
N HIS A 97 -3.61 -20.71 8.47
CA HIS A 97 -2.62 -20.03 9.30
C HIS A 97 -2.55 -18.54 8.96
N LEU A 98 -2.43 -17.71 9.99
CA LEU A 98 -2.17 -16.29 9.86
C LEU A 98 -1.06 -15.89 10.83
N GLY A 99 0.12 -15.62 10.28
CA GLY A 99 1.27 -15.13 11.05
C GLY A 99 1.06 -13.69 11.55
N LYS A 100 1.81 -13.30 12.57
CA LYS A 100 1.72 -11.94 13.17
C LYS A 100 2.08 -10.84 12.18
N ILE A 101 3.08 -11.05 11.33
CA ILE A 101 3.53 -10.05 10.34
C ILE A 101 2.46 -9.85 9.26
N PRO A 102 1.95 -10.90 8.57
CA PRO A 102 0.83 -10.74 7.64
C PRO A 102 -0.42 -10.12 8.27
N LEU A 103 -0.73 -10.44 9.53
CA LEU A 103 -1.85 -9.83 10.24
C LEU A 103 -1.65 -8.33 10.41
N LEU A 104 -0.49 -7.90 10.86
CA LEU A 104 -0.16 -6.47 11.03
C LEU A 104 -0.30 -5.72 9.72
N TRP A 105 0.28 -6.23 8.64
CA TRP A 105 0.19 -5.60 7.32
C TRP A 105 -1.25 -5.55 6.80
N GLY A 106 -2.02 -6.62 6.98
CA GLY A 106 -3.44 -6.65 6.61
C GLY A 106 -4.26 -5.60 7.35
N MET A 107 -4.02 -5.40 8.64
CA MET A 107 -4.67 -4.34 9.43
C MET A 107 -4.29 -2.95 8.91
N LEU A 108 -3.02 -2.70 8.62
CA LEU A 108 -2.56 -1.43 8.03
C LEU A 108 -3.21 -1.17 6.66
N GLU A 109 -3.32 -2.19 5.82
CA GLU A 109 -3.97 -2.10 4.51
C GLU A 109 -5.46 -1.75 4.62
N VAL A 110 -6.18 -2.33 5.58
CA VAL A 110 -7.59 -1.97 5.87
C VAL A 110 -7.70 -0.53 6.35
N ILE A 111 -6.85 -0.11 7.28
CA ILE A 111 -6.84 1.26 7.79
C ILE A 111 -6.57 2.25 6.66
N VAL A 112 -5.58 1.97 5.82
CA VAL A 112 -5.22 2.83 4.67
C VAL A 112 -6.36 2.88 3.65
N ALA A 113 -6.98 1.75 3.33
CA ALA A 113 -8.14 1.70 2.45
C ALA A 113 -9.29 2.58 3.00
N PHE A 114 -9.57 2.50 4.29
CA PHE A 114 -10.58 3.32 4.95
C PHE A 114 -10.21 4.81 4.91
N LEU A 115 -8.97 5.17 5.23
CA LEU A 115 -8.49 6.56 5.18
C LEU A 115 -8.64 7.16 3.78
N ILE A 116 -8.34 6.39 2.74
CA ILE A 116 -8.51 6.84 1.35
C ILE A 116 -9.99 6.95 1.01
N ALA A 117 -10.78 5.90 1.28
CA ALA A 117 -12.19 5.83 0.91
C ALA A 117 -13.05 6.90 1.59
N SER A 118 -12.73 7.26 2.84
CA SER A 118 -13.44 8.30 3.60
C SER A 118 -13.33 9.70 2.99
N ASN A 119 -12.43 9.87 2.02
CA ASN A 119 -12.23 11.12 1.29
C ASN A 119 -12.97 11.17 -0.06
N ILE A 120 -13.61 10.07 -0.46
CA ILE A 120 -14.44 10.05 -1.66
C ILE A 120 -15.72 10.81 -1.35
N THR A 121 -15.96 11.90 -2.07
CA THR A 121 -17.15 12.70 -1.90
C THR A 121 -18.27 12.23 -2.83
N ALA A 122 -19.46 12.00 -2.30
CA ALA A 122 -20.63 11.79 -3.15
C ALA A 122 -20.92 13.10 -3.91
N ARG A 123 -20.97 13.05 -5.22
CA ARG A 123 -21.41 14.14 -6.10
C ARG A 123 -22.79 13.84 -6.64
#